data_46bad20a480d6762c7b99ce2a6de0613
#
_entry.id   46bad20a480d6762c7b99ce2a6de0613
#
_cell.length_a   1.000
_cell.length_b   1.000
_cell.length_c   1.000
_cell.angle_alpha   90.00
_cell.angle_beta   90.00
_cell.angle_gamma   90.00
#
_symmetry.space_group_name_H-M   'P 1'
#
loop_
_entity.id
_entity.type
_entity.pdbx_description
1 polymer ?
#
loop_
_entity_poly.entity_id
_entity_poly.type
_entity_poly.pdbx_seq_one_letter_code
_entity_poly.pdbx_strand_id
1 'polypeptide(L)'
;KSMAHIQAGAKKVVISAPAGKDLKTIVYSVNEKTLTAEDQVISAASCTTNCLAPMADTLNKTYPIVSGIMTTVHAYTGDQMILDGPQRKGDLRRARAGAQNIVPNSTGAAKAIGLVIPELNGKLIGSAQRVPVPTGSTTILVAVVKGKDVTKESINAAMKAATSESFGYNEDQIVSSDVIGMRYGSLFDAT
;
A
#
# COMPACT_ATOMS: atom_id res chain seq x y z
N LYS A 1 -7.42 -14.08 17.70
CA LYS A 1 -7.96 -12.85 18.31
C LYS A 1 -9.19 -12.34 17.57
N SER A 2 -9.16 -12.20 16.24
CA SER A 2 -10.28 -11.64 15.45
C SER A 2 -11.56 -12.46 15.55
N MET A 3 -11.47 -13.79 15.65
CA MET A 3 -12.63 -14.67 15.86
C MET A 3 -13.37 -14.42 17.20
N ALA A 4 -12.69 -13.85 18.20
CA ALA A 4 -13.36 -13.47 19.44
C ALA A 4 -14.46 -12.42 19.25
N HIS A 5 -14.32 -11.55 18.26
CA HIS A 5 -15.36 -10.58 17.92
C HIS A 5 -16.58 -11.25 17.27
N ILE A 6 -16.36 -12.27 16.45
CA ILE A 6 -17.46 -13.10 15.89
C ILE A 6 -18.18 -13.84 17.01
N GLN A 7 -17.43 -14.44 17.94
CA GLN A 7 -18.01 -15.14 19.12
C GLN A 7 -18.79 -14.18 20.02
N ALA A 8 -18.41 -12.90 20.06
CA ALA A 8 -19.10 -11.85 20.79
C ALA A 8 -20.31 -11.24 20.03
N GLY A 9 -20.66 -11.80 18.85
CA GLY A 9 -21.85 -11.42 18.09
C GLY A 9 -21.61 -10.50 16.89
N ALA A 10 -20.38 -10.17 16.55
CA ALA A 10 -20.10 -9.43 15.32
C ALA A 10 -20.39 -10.31 14.08
N LYS A 11 -21.07 -9.79 13.09
CA LYS A 11 -21.38 -10.50 11.84
C LYS A 11 -20.16 -10.59 10.91
N LYS A 12 -19.34 -9.57 10.89
CA LYS A 12 -18.13 -9.44 10.08
C LYS A 12 -17.05 -8.72 10.87
N VAL A 13 -15.79 -9.03 10.59
CA VAL A 13 -14.62 -8.35 11.17
C VAL A 13 -13.70 -7.92 10.04
N VAL A 14 -13.43 -6.64 9.96
CA VAL A 14 -12.45 -6.06 9.02
C VAL A 14 -11.22 -5.66 9.83
N ILE A 15 -10.09 -6.28 9.53
CA ILE A 15 -8.81 -5.96 10.16
C ILE A 15 -8.15 -4.85 9.34
N SER A 16 -7.99 -3.65 9.90
CA SER A 16 -7.35 -2.49 9.26
C SER A 16 -5.82 -2.59 9.24
N ALA A 17 -5.29 -3.80 9.00
CA ALA A 17 -3.86 -4.11 8.97
C ALA A 17 -3.62 -5.41 8.20
N PRO A 18 -2.36 -5.70 7.79
CA PRO A 18 -2.00 -7.02 7.24
C PRO A 18 -2.30 -8.12 8.26
N ALA A 19 -2.97 -9.18 7.82
CA ALA A 19 -3.44 -10.27 8.70
C ALA A 19 -2.86 -11.65 8.34
N GLY A 20 -1.76 -11.68 7.60
CA GLY A 20 -1.13 -12.93 7.16
C GLY A 20 -1.78 -13.55 5.92
N LYS A 21 -1.38 -14.77 5.58
CA LYS A 21 -1.81 -15.46 4.36
C LYS A 21 -3.15 -16.20 4.52
N ASP A 22 -3.55 -16.46 5.76
CA ASP A 22 -4.72 -17.30 6.08
C ASP A 22 -6.05 -16.55 5.96
N LEU A 23 -5.99 -15.23 5.84
CA LEU A 23 -7.16 -14.39 5.67
C LEU A 23 -7.14 -13.70 4.31
N LYS A 24 -8.31 -13.60 3.71
CA LYS A 24 -8.49 -12.88 2.46
C LYS A 24 -8.08 -11.41 2.65
N THR A 25 -7.17 -10.95 1.81
CA THR A 25 -6.68 -9.57 1.83
C THR A 25 -7.37 -8.79 0.71
N ILE A 26 -8.03 -7.72 1.07
CA ILE A 26 -8.86 -6.91 0.17
C ILE A 26 -8.29 -5.50 0.07
N VAL A 27 -8.17 -5.03 -1.16
CA VAL A 27 -7.99 -3.62 -1.52
C VAL A 27 -9.21 -3.21 -2.35
N TYR A 28 -9.97 -2.24 -1.85
CA TYR A 28 -11.15 -1.74 -2.52
C TYR A 28 -10.82 -1.14 -3.89
N SER A 29 -11.68 -1.36 -4.85
CA SER A 29 -11.50 -1.04 -6.29
C SER A 29 -10.43 -1.87 -7.01
N VAL A 30 -9.90 -2.93 -6.37
CA VAL A 30 -8.96 -3.86 -7.02
C VAL A 30 -9.50 -5.28 -6.98
N ASN A 31 -9.78 -5.83 -5.78
CA ASN A 31 -10.19 -7.22 -5.64
C ASN A 31 -11.39 -7.45 -4.70
N GLU A 32 -12.15 -6.42 -4.34
CA GLU A 32 -13.34 -6.56 -3.48
C GLU A 32 -14.38 -7.51 -4.03
N LYS A 33 -14.43 -7.70 -5.34
CA LYS A 33 -15.34 -8.64 -6.03
C LYS A 33 -15.04 -10.11 -5.71
N THR A 34 -13.90 -10.39 -5.10
CA THR A 34 -13.56 -11.74 -4.62
C THR A 34 -14.22 -12.09 -3.28
N LEU A 35 -14.85 -11.11 -2.61
CA LEU A 35 -15.56 -11.34 -1.36
C LEU A 35 -16.82 -12.18 -1.57
N THR A 36 -17.06 -13.06 -0.61
CA THR A 36 -18.25 -13.90 -0.54
C THR A 36 -18.99 -13.67 0.78
N ALA A 37 -20.20 -14.20 0.89
CA ALA A 37 -21.00 -14.12 2.11
C ALA A 37 -20.33 -14.85 3.29
N GLU A 38 -19.55 -15.88 3.02
CA GLU A 38 -18.84 -16.70 3.99
C GLU A 38 -17.62 -16.04 4.61
N ASP A 39 -17.09 -14.98 3.98
CA ASP A 39 -15.93 -14.25 4.48
C ASP A 39 -16.30 -13.43 5.72
N GLN A 40 -16.14 -14.03 6.91
CA GLN A 40 -16.46 -13.39 8.18
C GLN A 40 -15.34 -12.48 8.69
N VAL A 41 -14.08 -12.84 8.42
CA VAL A 41 -12.92 -12.06 8.87
C VAL A 41 -12.03 -11.81 7.65
N ILE A 42 -11.77 -10.56 7.36
CA ILE A 42 -10.93 -10.14 6.23
C ILE A 42 -9.86 -9.13 6.68
N SER A 43 -8.81 -9.03 5.90
CA SER A 43 -7.79 -7.98 6.02
C SER A 43 -8.04 -6.88 4.99
N ALA A 44 -8.07 -5.64 5.43
CA ALA A 44 -8.08 -4.46 4.56
C ALA A 44 -6.65 -4.04 4.13
N ALA A 45 -5.70 -4.98 4.17
CA ALA A 45 -4.30 -4.79 3.78
C ALA A 45 -3.55 -3.73 4.64
N SER A 46 -2.37 -3.32 4.19
CA SER A 46 -1.61 -2.21 4.77
C SER A 46 -1.85 -0.91 3.99
N CYS A 47 -1.51 0.22 4.61
CA CYS A 47 -1.53 1.52 3.94
C CYS A 47 -0.73 1.50 2.62
N THR A 48 0.48 0.98 2.63
CA THR A 48 1.33 0.87 1.43
C THR A 48 0.73 -0.06 0.37
N THR A 49 0.10 -1.18 0.77
CA THR A 49 -0.57 -2.09 -0.18
C THR A 49 -1.79 -1.41 -0.80
N ASN A 50 -2.58 -0.65 -0.02
CA ASN A 50 -3.70 0.11 -0.55
C ASN A 50 -3.26 1.20 -1.52
N CYS A 51 -2.10 1.82 -1.30
CA CYS A 51 -1.54 2.81 -2.21
C CYS A 51 -1.01 2.15 -3.50
N LEU A 52 -0.26 1.06 -3.39
CA LEU A 52 0.41 0.40 -4.51
C LEU A 52 -0.57 -0.35 -5.43
N ALA A 53 -1.57 -1.04 -4.86
CA ALA A 53 -2.37 -1.99 -5.61
C ALA A 53 -3.18 -1.36 -6.76
N PRO A 54 -3.90 -0.25 -6.61
CA PRO A 54 -4.64 0.35 -7.72
C PRO A 54 -3.73 0.79 -8.87
N MET A 55 -2.58 1.39 -8.55
CA MET A 55 -1.58 1.80 -9.53
C MET A 55 -0.98 0.60 -10.26
N ALA A 56 -0.58 -0.44 -9.52
CA ALA A 56 0.02 -1.64 -10.09
C ALA A 56 -0.98 -2.46 -10.92
N ASP A 57 -2.23 -2.54 -10.49
CA ASP A 57 -3.32 -3.22 -11.21
C ASP A 57 -3.60 -2.53 -12.53
N THR A 58 -3.77 -1.20 -12.50
CA THR A 58 -3.99 -0.39 -13.71
C THR A 58 -2.83 -0.51 -14.69
N LEU A 59 -1.59 -0.39 -14.19
CA LEU A 59 -0.40 -0.53 -15.03
C LEU A 59 -0.32 -1.95 -15.62
N ASN A 60 -0.54 -2.98 -14.83
CA ASN A 60 -0.45 -4.38 -15.27
C ASN A 60 -1.53 -4.74 -16.31
N LYS A 61 -2.73 -4.18 -16.21
CA LYS A 61 -3.80 -4.36 -17.20
C LYS A 61 -3.52 -3.65 -18.50
N THR A 62 -2.87 -2.49 -18.44
CA THR A 62 -2.54 -1.69 -19.63
C THR A 62 -1.25 -2.18 -20.30
N TYR A 63 -0.23 -2.38 -19.50
CA TYR A 63 1.11 -2.82 -19.90
C TYR A 63 1.59 -3.89 -18.90
N PRO A 64 1.49 -5.19 -19.21
CA PRO A 64 1.81 -6.26 -18.28
C PRO A 64 3.19 -6.12 -17.64
N ILE A 65 3.22 -6.08 -16.31
CA ILE A 65 4.44 -5.96 -15.52
C ILE A 65 5.23 -7.27 -15.57
N VAL A 66 6.50 -7.16 -15.96
CA VAL A 66 7.47 -8.27 -15.97
C VAL A 66 8.14 -8.38 -14.61
N SER A 67 8.67 -7.26 -14.13
CA SER A 67 9.34 -7.14 -12.83
C SER A 67 9.30 -5.69 -12.37
N GLY A 68 9.55 -5.45 -11.09
CA GLY A 68 9.62 -4.09 -10.58
C GLY A 68 10.15 -3.98 -9.16
N ILE A 69 10.50 -2.74 -8.81
CA ILE A 69 10.92 -2.35 -7.47
C ILE A 69 9.97 -1.28 -6.99
N MET A 70 9.40 -1.49 -5.83
CA MET A 70 8.64 -0.43 -5.15
C MET A 70 9.43 0.12 -3.97
N THR A 71 9.41 1.42 -3.80
CA THR A 71 9.97 2.10 -2.62
C THR A 71 8.89 2.98 -2.01
N THR A 72 8.70 2.89 -0.70
CA THR A 72 7.84 3.83 0.00
C THR A 72 8.67 4.74 0.90
N VAL A 73 8.56 6.04 0.68
CA VAL A 73 8.99 7.09 1.60
C VAL A 73 7.83 7.32 2.55
N HIS A 74 7.97 6.82 3.77
CA HIS A 74 6.84 6.57 4.65
C HIS A 74 6.90 7.45 5.90
N ALA A 75 5.76 7.99 6.30
CA ALA A 75 5.61 8.62 7.61
C ALA A 75 6.05 7.68 8.74
N TYR A 76 6.58 8.21 9.84
CA TYR A 76 6.85 7.40 11.02
C TYR A 76 5.54 6.89 11.62
N THR A 77 5.58 5.74 12.28
CA THR A 77 4.38 5.11 12.86
C THR A 77 4.66 4.65 14.29
N GLY A 78 3.60 4.33 15.04
CA GLY A 78 3.65 4.00 16.47
C GLY A 78 4.43 2.72 16.84
N ASP A 79 5.01 2.02 15.86
CA ASP A 79 5.96 0.93 16.12
C ASP A 79 7.41 1.40 16.24
N GLN A 80 7.69 2.68 15.97
CA GLN A 80 8.96 3.34 16.21
C GLN A 80 8.97 4.03 17.58
N MET A 81 10.16 4.28 18.11
CA MET A 81 10.31 5.05 19.33
C MET A 81 10.16 6.55 19.07
N ILE A 82 9.59 7.28 20.02
CA ILE A 82 9.51 8.76 19.98
C ILE A 82 10.90 9.35 20.21
N LEU A 83 11.59 8.91 21.28
CA LEU A 83 13.00 9.16 21.54
C LEU A 83 13.77 7.86 21.36
N ASP A 84 15.10 7.94 21.25
CA ASP A 84 15.94 6.73 21.24
C ASP A 84 15.67 5.87 22.46
N GLY A 85 15.41 4.59 22.27
CA GLY A 85 15.11 3.67 23.35
C GLY A 85 14.82 2.25 22.89
N PRO A 86 14.67 1.28 23.79
CA PRO A 86 14.47 -0.12 23.45
C PRO A 86 13.13 -0.33 22.75
N GLN A 87 13.17 -0.83 21.53
CA GLN A 87 12.00 -1.21 20.77
C GLN A 87 11.54 -2.63 21.14
N ARG A 88 10.22 -2.85 21.25
CA ARG A 88 9.60 -4.09 21.77
C ARG A 88 10.04 -5.38 21.07
N LYS A 89 10.45 -5.33 19.81
CA LYS A 89 10.89 -6.47 19.01
C LYS A 89 12.40 -6.52 18.80
N GLY A 90 13.16 -5.63 19.47
CA GLY A 90 14.61 -5.56 19.35
C GLY A 90 15.12 -4.99 18.03
N ASP A 91 14.28 -4.34 17.23
CA ASP A 91 14.71 -3.70 15.99
C ASP A 91 15.45 -2.40 16.29
N LEU A 92 16.78 -2.42 16.10
CA LEU A 92 17.66 -1.30 16.43
C LEU A 92 17.41 -0.05 15.58
N ARG A 93 16.88 -0.18 14.37
CA ARG A 93 16.54 0.97 13.52
C ARG A 93 15.24 1.61 13.99
N ARG A 94 14.24 0.82 14.36
CA ARG A 94 12.97 1.31 14.93
C ARG A 94 13.11 1.78 16.38
N ALA A 95 14.23 1.46 17.03
CA ALA A 95 14.60 1.95 18.35
C ALA A 95 15.06 3.43 18.34
N ARG A 96 15.34 3.99 17.16
CA ARG A 96 15.74 5.38 17.01
C ARG A 96 14.54 6.30 16.90
N ALA A 97 14.71 7.54 17.38
CA ALA A 97 13.67 8.56 17.36
C ALA A 97 13.08 8.80 15.96
N GLY A 98 11.80 8.50 15.79
CA GLY A 98 11.13 8.51 14.49
C GLY A 98 11.06 9.89 13.86
N ALA A 99 10.93 10.94 14.67
CA ALA A 99 10.83 12.33 14.21
C ALA A 99 12.17 13.00 13.88
N GLN A 100 13.30 12.26 14.02
CA GLN A 100 14.66 12.80 13.83
C GLN A 100 15.50 12.03 12.81
N ASN A 101 15.01 10.89 12.33
CA ASN A 101 15.82 9.98 11.54
C ASN A 101 15.14 9.55 10.24
N ILE A 102 15.93 9.39 9.20
CA ILE A 102 15.56 8.55 8.05
C ILE A 102 15.88 7.11 8.43
N VAL A 103 14.86 6.27 8.54
CA VAL A 103 15.00 4.89 9.02
C VAL A 103 14.77 3.90 7.88
N PRO A 104 15.84 3.24 7.38
CA PRO A 104 15.70 2.15 6.42
C PRO A 104 14.89 1.01 7.04
N ASN A 105 13.90 0.52 6.32
CA ASN A 105 12.97 -0.46 6.84
C ASN A 105 12.57 -1.48 5.77
N SER A 106 12.23 -2.68 6.20
CA SER A 106 11.61 -3.65 5.31
C SER A 106 10.13 -3.33 5.12
N THR A 107 9.57 -3.67 3.97
CA THR A 107 8.15 -3.61 3.71
C THR A 107 7.65 -4.95 3.20
N GLY A 108 6.50 -5.39 3.72
CA GLY A 108 5.78 -6.55 3.22
C GLY A 108 4.87 -6.25 2.02
N ALA A 109 4.75 -4.98 1.62
CA ALA A 109 3.77 -4.56 0.62
C ALA A 109 4.02 -5.21 -0.75
N ALA A 110 5.28 -5.31 -1.19
CA ALA A 110 5.64 -5.96 -2.45
C ALA A 110 5.25 -7.46 -2.48
N LYS A 111 5.35 -8.15 -1.34
CA LYS A 111 4.89 -9.54 -1.22
C LYS A 111 3.36 -9.62 -1.10
N ALA A 112 2.76 -8.67 -0.38
CA ALA A 112 1.32 -8.63 -0.18
C ALA A 112 0.56 -8.31 -1.46
N ILE A 113 1.19 -7.67 -2.45
CA ILE A 113 0.55 -7.38 -3.74
C ILE A 113 0.08 -8.66 -4.43
N GLY A 114 0.83 -9.75 -4.34
CA GLY A 114 0.44 -11.06 -4.89
C GLY A 114 -0.78 -11.70 -4.24
N LEU A 115 -1.20 -11.24 -3.03
CA LEU A 115 -2.45 -11.66 -2.40
C LEU A 115 -3.67 -10.92 -2.97
N VAL A 116 -3.44 -9.74 -3.54
CA VAL A 116 -4.48 -8.85 -4.09
C VAL A 116 -4.56 -8.98 -5.60
N ILE A 117 -3.38 -9.07 -6.25
CA ILE A 117 -3.21 -9.21 -7.71
C ILE A 117 -2.32 -10.45 -7.95
N PRO A 118 -2.90 -11.65 -8.08
CA PRO A 118 -2.15 -12.91 -8.19
C PRO A 118 -1.11 -12.93 -9.31
N GLU A 119 -1.37 -12.23 -10.42
CA GLU A 119 -0.49 -12.13 -11.57
C GLU A 119 0.84 -11.42 -11.27
N LEU A 120 0.88 -10.63 -10.19
CA LEU A 120 2.08 -9.92 -9.72
C LEU A 120 2.85 -10.68 -8.64
N ASN A 121 2.42 -11.88 -8.27
CA ASN A 121 3.12 -12.67 -7.27
C ASN A 121 4.57 -12.96 -7.70
N GLY A 122 5.52 -12.56 -6.86
CA GLY A 122 6.95 -12.74 -7.10
C GLY A 122 7.59 -11.76 -8.10
N LYS A 123 6.81 -10.87 -8.74
CA LYS A 123 7.34 -9.92 -9.73
C LYS A 123 7.87 -8.62 -9.11
N LEU A 124 7.44 -8.30 -7.90
CA LEU A 124 7.83 -7.06 -7.23
C LEU A 124 8.67 -7.33 -5.99
N ILE A 125 9.72 -6.54 -5.83
CA ILE A 125 10.47 -6.41 -4.57
C ILE A 125 10.26 -5.02 -4.00
N GLY A 126 10.51 -4.84 -2.68
CA GLY A 126 10.21 -3.55 -2.06
C GLY A 126 11.11 -3.19 -0.91
N SER A 127 11.31 -1.89 -0.76
CA SER A 127 11.99 -1.25 0.36
C SER A 127 11.14 -0.11 0.95
N ALA A 128 11.48 0.32 2.16
CA ALA A 128 10.86 1.45 2.81
C ALA A 128 11.90 2.34 3.47
N GLN A 129 11.66 3.64 3.43
CA GLN A 129 12.40 4.65 4.18
C GLN A 129 11.39 5.39 5.05
N ARG A 130 11.49 5.26 6.37
CA ARG A 130 10.68 6.07 7.27
C ARG A 130 11.33 7.41 7.49
N VAL A 131 10.55 8.47 7.38
CA VAL A 131 11.02 9.87 7.42
C VAL A 131 10.30 10.64 8.52
N PRO A 132 10.85 11.79 8.98
CA PRO A 132 10.26 12.61 10.04
C PRO A 132 8.99 13.37 9.59
N VAL A 133 7.99 12.64 9.12
CA VAL A 133 6.69 13.15 8.69
C VAL A 133 5.61 12.40 9.44
N PRO A 134 4.64 13.08 10.10
CA PRO A 134 3.67 12.43 10.97
C PRO A 134 2.60 11.65 10.20
N THR A 135 2.31 12.03 8.96
CA THR A 135 1.31 11.35 8.12
C THR A 135 1.57 11.61 6.64
N GLY A 136 0.98 10.78 5.78
CA GLY A 136 1.24 10.78 4.35
C GLY A 136 2.49 9.97 4.00
N SER A 137 2.50 9.37 2.83
CA SER A 137 3.62 8.57 2.33
C SER A 137 3.63 8.63 0.81
N THR A 138 4.82 8.62 0.22
CA THR A 138 4.98 8.51 -1.23
C THR A 138 5.42 7.11 -1.59
N THR A 139 4.70 6.46 -2.50
CA THR A 139 5.06 5.15 -3.03
C THR A 139 5.53 5.31 -4.48
N ILE A 140 6.74 4.87 -4.75
CA ILE A 140 7.38 4.91 -6.07
C ILE A 140 7.41 3.49 -6.61
N LEU A 141 6.89 3.26 -7.80
CA LEU A 141 6.97 2.00 -8.53
C LEU A 141 7.83 2.19 -9.77
N VAL A 142 8.96 1.50 -9.81
CA VAL A 142 9.80 1.36 -11.01
C VAL A 142 9.53 -0.02 -11.57
N ALA A 143 9.01 -0.11 -12.80
CA ALA A 143 8.58 -1.37 -13.38
C ALA A 143 9.10 -1.55 -14.80
N VAL A 144 9.49 -2.78 -15.11
CA VAL A 144 9.69 -3.23 -16.49
C VAL A 144 8.37 -3.80 -16.98
N VAL A 145 7.86 -3.26 -18.07
CA VAL A 145 6.56 -3.65 -18.63
C VAL A 145 6.71 -4.20 -20.06
N LYS A 146 5.72 -4.96 -20.49
CA LYS A 146 5.57 -5.39 -21.90
C LYS A 146 4.64 -4.41 -22.62
N GLY A 147 5.03 -3.98 -23.82
CA GLY A 147 4.21 -3.11 -24.65
C GLY A 147 5.04 -2.36 -25.66
N LYS A 148 4.37 -1.84 -26.67
CA LYS A 148 4.92 -0.85 -27.64
C LYS A 148 4.32 0.50 -27.28
N ASP A 149 5.05 1.56 -27.55
CA ASP A 149 4.59 2.94 -27.38
C ASP A 149 4.16 3.28 -25.94
N VAL A 150 4.92 2.76 -24.97
CA VAL A 150 4.74 3.09 -23.55
C VAL A 150 5.25 4.52 -23.31
N THR A 151 4.34 5.45 -23.10
CA THR A 151 4.64 6.87 -22.89
C THR A 151 4.06 7.37 -21.56
N LYS A 152 4.54 8.51 -21.07
CA LYS A 152 3.95 9.19 -19.91
C LYS A 152 2.46 9.45 -20.12
N GLU A 153 2.10 9.94 -21.30
CA GLU A 153 0.72 10.28 -21.67
C GLU A 153 -0.21 9.07 -21.64
N SER A 154 0.25 7.93 -22.19
CA SER A 154 -0.54 6.69 -22.21
C SER A 154 -0.74 6.12 -20.80
N ILE A 155 0.29 6.18 -19.95
CA ILE A 155 0.20 5.76 -18.53
C ILE A 155 -0.73 6.70 -17.78
N ASN A 156 -0.56 8.01 -17.88
CA ASN A 156 -1.39 9.00 -17.20
C ASN A 156 -2.87 8.88 -17.64
N ALA A 157 -3.12 8.66 -18.91
CA ALA A 157 -4.49 8.43 -19.40
C ALA A 157 -5.12 7.16 -18.80
N ALA A 158 -4.37 6.07 -18.72
CA ALA A 158 -4.82 4.84 -18.08
C ALA A 158 -5.13 5.03 -16.59
N MET A 159 -4.24 5.71 -15.84
CA MET A 159 -4.44 6.00 -14.43
C MET A 159 -5.65 6.92 -14.20
N LYS A 160 -5.82 7.95 -15.04
CA LYS A 160 -6.97 8.86 -14.98
C LYS A 160 -8.29 8.11 -15.25
N ALA A 161 -8.29 7.21 -16.22
CA ALA A 161 -9.47 6.39 -16.54
C ALA A 161 -9.82 5.36 -15.43
N ALA A 162 -8.84 4.96 -14.62
CA ALA A 162 -9.03 3.99 -13.53
C ALA A 162 -9.45 4.64 -12.20
N THR A 163 -9.68 5.95 -12.15
CA THR A 163 -10.09 6.65 -10.92
C THR A 163 -11.38 6.09 -10.34
N SER A 164 -11.47 6.08 -9.01
CA SER A 164 -12.60 5.57 -8.26
C SER A 164 -12.77 6.34 -6.94
N GLU A 165 -13.69 5.93 -6.08
CA GLU A 165 -13.84 6.50 -4.74
C GLU A 165 -12.57 6.34 -3.87
N SER A 166 -11.72 5.34 -4.15
CA SER A 166 -10.51 5.04 -3.37
C SER A 166 -9.21 5.28 -4.14
N PHE A 167 -9.27 5.50 -5.45
CA PHE A 167 -8.11 5.78 -6.30
C PHE A 167 -8.28 7.13 -7.00
N GLY A 168 -7.54 8.12 -6.53
CA GLY A 168 -7.54 9.47 -7.06
C GLY A 168 -6.45 9.71 -8.11
N TYR A 169 -6.58 10.82 -8.84
CA TYR A 169 -5.63 11.29 -9.85
C TYR A 169 -5.34 12.77 -9.62
N ASN A 170 -4.06 13.15 -9.66
CA ASN A 170 -3.60 14.51 -9.38
C ASN A 170 -2.69 15.02 -10.51
N GLU A 171 -2.86 16.30 -10.87
CA GLU A 171 -2.04 17.02 -11.83
C GLU A 171 -1.41 18.28 -11.22
N ASP A 172 -1.68 18.56 -9.94
CA ASP A 172 -1.14 19.70 -9.21
C ASP A 172 0.20 19.34 -8.54
N GLN A 173 1.03 20.36 -8.31
CA GLN A 173 2.30 20.20 -7.59
C GLN A 173 2.06 20.13 -6.08
N ILE A 174 1.76 18.96 -5.58
CA ILE A 174 1.45 18.70 -4.17
C ILE A 174 2.62 18.05 -3.41
N VAL A 175 2.55 18.15 -2.09
CA VAL A 175 3.46 17.48 -1.15
C VAL A 175 2.69 16.61 -0.16
N SER A 176 3.39 15.84 0.66
CA SER A 176 2.76 14.87 1.57
C SER A 176 1.75 15.46 2.55
N SER A 177 1.87 16.73 2.92
CA SER A 177 0.89 17.39 3.80
C SER A 177 -0.45 17.68 3.12
N ASP A 178 -0.47 17.81 1.79
CA ASP A 178 -1.69 18.09 1.04
C ASP A 178 -2.65 16.90 0.98
N VAL A 179 -2.14 15.68 1.21
CA VAL A 179 -2.99 14.48 1.25
C VAL A 179 -3.69 14.28 2.61
N ILE A 180 -3.41 15.12 3.61
CA ILE A 180 -4.02 15.01 4.94
C ILE A 180 -5.54 15.25 4.84
N GLY A 181 -6.32 14.28 5.31
CA GLY A 181 -7.79 14.37 5.25
C GLY A 181 -8.41 13.95 3.91
N MET A 182 -7.61 13.60 2.91
CA MET A 182 -8.13 13.01 1.68
C MET A 182 -8.71 11.62 1.95
N ARG A 183 -9.74 11.24 1.18
CA ARG A 183 -10.45 9.96 1.33
C ARG A 183 -9.86 8.83 0.48
N TYR A 184 -8.92 9.13 -0.39
CA TYR A 184 -8.31 8.14 -1.25
C TYR A 184 -7.37 7.20 -0.48
N GLY A 185 -7.44 5.92 -0.76
CA GLY A 185 -6.44 4.93 -0.33
C GLY A 185 -5.14 5.05 -1.15
N SER A 186 -5.25 5.59 -2.36
CA SER A 186 -4.15 5.89 -3.28
C SER A 186 -4.49 7.13 -4.09
N LEU A 187 -3.52 8.03 -4.22
CA LEU A 187 -3.59 9.19 -5.11
C LEU A 187 -2.43 9.10 -6.11
N PHE A 188 -2.75 8.94 -7.39
CA PHE A 188 -1.74 8.91 -8.44
C PHE A 188 -1.31 10.34 -8.77
N ASP A 189 -0.02 10.60 -8.67
CA ASP A 189 0.59 11.87 -9.04
C ASP A 189 1.14 11.77 -10.46
N ALA A 190 0.60 12.60 -11.37
CA ALA A 190 0.92 12.60 -12.79
C ALA A 190 2.00 13.62 -13.18
N THR A 191 2.54 14.41 -12.20
CA THR A 191 3.53 15.47 -12.43
C THR A 191 4.98 14.98 -12.69
#